data_242449dfad9a3e7dccea7b4af95c7403
#
_entry.id   242449dfad9a3e7dccea7b4af95c7403
#
_cell.length_a   1.000
_cell.length_b   1.000
_cell.length_c   1.000
_cell.angle_alpha   90.00
_cell.angle_beta   90.00
_cell.angle_gamma   90.00
#
_symmetry.space_group_name_H-M   'P 1'
#
loop_
_entity.id
_entity.type
_entity.pdbx_description
1 polymer ?
#
loop_
_entity_poly.entity_id
_entity_poly.type
_entity_poly.pdbx_seq_one_letter_code
_entity_poly.pdbx_strand_id
1 'polypeptide(L)'
;MSPQSMPARSVRRDGAAIVAQRLRLSYATDGALSENDRSSTGYIAPPEFWEVVREFFGRPHESIRGWERAIDAQARIVNAVGRIAREDETSGDIVIVSHGGVGCLLTAHLQKVEIGQESRPRHPGGGCFIVIDRASFTLTQDWRTIEDGCGA
;
A
#
# COMPACT_ATOMS: atom_id res chain seq x y z
N MET A 1 1.42 -12.64 38.15
CA MET A 1 1.94 -11.83 37.02
C MET A 1 1.03 -12.05 35.84
N SER A 2 0.18 -11.08 35.53
CA SER A 2 -0.64 -11.13 34.32
C SER A 2 0.27 -10.93 33.08
N PRO A 3 0.10 -11.72 32.03
CA PRO A 3 0.84 -11.46 30.80
C PRO A 3 0.37 -10.11 30.24
N GLN A 4 1.26 -9.14 30.22
CA GLN A 4 1.02 -7.90 29.50
C GLN A 4 0.83 -8.25 28.02
N SER A 5 -0.37 -8.00 27.51
CA SER A 5 -0.64 -8.08 26.08
C SER A 5 0.26 -7.06 25.39
N MET A 6 1.28 -7.56 24.71
CA MET A 6 2.05 -6.71 23.78
C MET A 6 1.08 -6.14 22.76
N PRO A 7 1.08 -4.81 22.51
CA PRO A 7 0.29 -4.24 21.43
C PRO A 7 0.71 -4.92 20.13
N ALA A 8 -0.27 -5.32 19.33
CA ALA A 8 -0.03 -5.89 18.01
C ALA A 8 0.87 -4.91 17.22
N ARG A 9 2.16 -5.25 17.09
CA ARG A 9 3.10 -4.51 16.24
C ARG A 9 2.57 -4.59 14.82
N SER A 10 2.31 -3.46 14.23
CA SER A 10 1.95 -3.40 12.81
C SER A 10 3.10 -4.01 12.00
N VAL A 11 2.85 -5.13 11.35
CA VAL A 11 3.82 -5.88 10.49
C VAL A 11 4.55 -4.95 9.49
N ARG A 12 4.03 -3.79 9.23
CA ARG A 12 4.51 -2.81 8.25
C ARG A 12 5.44 -1.75 8.83
N ARG A 13 5.24 -1.38 10.09
CA ARG A 13 6.27 -0.63 10.83
C ARG A 13 7.53 -1.48 10.94
N ASP A 14 7.36 -2.79 11.07
CA ASP A 14 8.48 -3.72 11.13
C ASP A 14 9.19 -3.80 9.76
N GLY A 15 8.47 -3.80 8.64
CA GLY A 15 9.05 -3.76 7.29
C GLY A 15 9.85 -2.49 7.03
N ALA A 16 9.29 -1.32 7.36
CA ALA A 16 9.98 -0.04 7.23
C ALA A 16 11.21 0.02 8.14
N ALA A 17 11.11 -0.47 9.37
CA ALA A 17 12.22 -0.53 10.32
C ALA A 17 13.37 -1.41 9.82
N ILE A 18 13.06 -2.57 9.25
CA ILE A 18 14.06 -3.48 8.67
C ILE A 18 14.80 -2.82 7.51
N VAL A 19 14.08 -2.20 6.59
CA VAL A 19 14.67 -1.50 5.44
C VAL A 19 15.53 -0.33 5.91
N ALA A 20 15.01 0.51 6.82
CA ALA A 20 15.74 1.66 7.37
C ALA A 20 17.01 1.22 8.10
N GLN A 21 16.93 0.18 8.92
CA GLN A 21 18.09 -0.38 9.61
C GLN A 21 19.17 -0.88 8.63
N ARG A 22 18.74 -1.60 7.60
CA ARG A 22 19.67 -2.13 6.58
C ARG A 22 20.37 -1.01 5.80
N LEU A 23 19.66 0.06 5.50
CA LEU A 23 20.18 1.21 4.78
C LEU A 23 20.84 2.26 5.71
N ARG A 24 20.81 2.05 7.03
CA ARG A 24 21.30 3.01 8.04
C ARG A 24 20.62 4.38 7.93
N LEU A 25 19.32 4.36 7.70
CA LEU A 25 18.47 5.55 7.59
C LEU A 25 17.48 5.62 8.75
N SER A 26 17.02 6.82 9.07
CA SER A 26 15.81 7.02 9.85
C SER A 26 14.59 6.97 8.92
N TYR A 27 13.40 6.75 9.49
CA TYR A 27 12.16 6.81 8.75
C TYR A 27 11.08 7.55 9.54
N ALA A 28 10.16 8.17 8.82
CA ALA A 28 8.95 8.77 9.36
C ALA A 28 7.73 7.90 9.03
N THR A 29 6.66 8.08 9.78
CA THR A 29 5.37 7.42 9.52
C THR A 29 4.34 8.43 9.05
N ASP A 30 3.50 8.01 8.12
CA ASP A 30 2.39 8.82 7.61
C ASP A 30 1.13 7.95 7.56
N GLY A 31 0.10 8.33 8.32
CA GLY A 31 -1.17 7.61 8.37
C GLY A 31 -1.89 7.53 7.03
N ALA A 32 -1.63 8.49 6.14
CA ALA A 32 -2.22 8.49 4.80
C ALA A 32 -1.68 7.38 3.88
N LEU A 33 -0.59 6.71 4.27
CA LEU A 33 -0.04 5.54 3.57
C LEU A 33 -0.65 4.21 4.05
N SER A 34 -1.62 4.26 4.96
CA SER A 34 -2.27 3.06 5.51
C SER A 34 -3.12 2.35 4.46
N GLU A 35 -3.36 1.06 4.69
CA GLU A 35 -4.36 0.29 3.93
C GLU A 35 -5.74 0.95 4.04
N ASN A 36 -6.66 0.60 3.16
CA ASN A 36 -8.03 1.06 3.28
C ASN A 36 -8.59 0.71 4.67
N ASP A 37 -9.37 1.62 5.24
CA ASP A 37 -9.96 1.43 6.56
C ASP A 37 -10.95 0.26 6.54
N ARG A 38 -10.66 -0.78 7.33
CA ARG A 38 -11.44 -2.01 7.49
C ARG A 38 -11.94 -2.18 8.92
N SER A 39 -11.90 -1.12 9.72
CA SER A 39 -12.23 -1.16 11.14
C SER A 39 -13.68 -1.55 11.41
N SER A 40 -14.60 -1.30 10.45
CA SER A 40 -16.01 -1.65 10.54
C SER A 40 -16.26 -3.16 10.68
N THR A 41 -15.42 -3.99 10.08
CA THR A 41 -15.53 -5.46 10.13
C THR A 41 -14.48 -6.10 11.03
N GLY A 42 -13.33 -5.43 11.22
CA GLY A 42 -12.15 -6.07 11.79
C GLY A 42 -11.62 -7.18 10.90
N TYR A 43 -11.00 -8.17 11.51
CA TYR A 43 -10.42 -9.32 10.79
C TYR A 43 -11.52 -10.19 10.16
N ILE A 44 -11.33 -10.51 8.90
CA ILE A 44 -12.15 -11.49 8.16
C ILE A 44 -11.21 -12.62 7.70
N ALA A 45 -11.56 -13.85 8.01
CA ALA A 45 -10.77 -15.01 7.60
C ALA A 45 -10.98 -15.34 6.11
N PRO A 46 -9.95 -15.88 5.42
CA PRO A 46 -10.16 -16.51 4.11
C PRO A 46 -11.14 -17.71 4.22
N PRO A 47 -11.93 -18.02 3.19
CA PRO A 47 -11.99 -17.38 1.88
C PRO A 47 -12.85 -16.11 1.81
N GLU A 48 -13.64 -15.83 2.83
CA GLU A 48 -14.58 -14.69 2.87
C GLU A 48 -13.86 -13.34 2.64
N PHE A 49 -12.68 -13.17 3.23
CA PHE A 49 -11.86 -11.97 3.03
C PHE A 49 -11.65 -11.64 1.54
N TRP A 50 -11.35 -12.65 0.74
CA TRP A 50 -11.10 -12.44 -0.69
C TRP A 50 -12.36 -12.11 -1.48
N GLU A 51 -13.53 -12.55 -1.01
CA GLU A 51 -14.81 -12.15 -1.57
C GLU A 51 -15.07 -10.66 -1.33
N VAL A 52 -14.82 -10.20 -0.10
CA VAL A 52 -14.96 -8.78 0.26
C VAL A 52 -13.98 -7.90 -0.53
N VAL A 53 -12.73 -8.35 -0.69
CA VAL A 53 -11.73 -7.65 -1.52
C VAL A 53 -12.20 -7.57 -2.97
N ARG A 54 -12.79 -8.61 -3.51
CA ARG A 54 -13.33 -8.64 -4.86
C ARG A 54 -14.46 -7.61 -5.04
N GLU A 55 -15.35 -7.51 -4.07
CA GLU A 55 -16.41 -6.51 -4.07
C GLU A 55 -15.85 -5.09 -3.95
N PHE A 56 -14.86 -4.89 -3.08
CA PHE A 56 -14.19 -3.60 -2.88
C PHE A 56 -13.62 -3.04 -4.20
N PHE A 57 -12.90 -3.84 -4.96
CA PHE A 57 -12.37 -3.42 -6.26
C PHE A 57 -13.44 -3.37 -7.36
N GLY A 58 -14.44 -4.24 -7.31
CA GLY A 58 -15.50 -4.33 -8.30
C GLY A 58 -16.55 -3.23 -8.19
N ARG A 59 -16.69 -2.61 -7.02
CA ARG A 59 -17.66 -1.54 -6.73
C ARG A 59 -16.97 -0.36 -6.03
N PRO A 60 -16.07 0.36 -6.71
CA PRO A 60 -15.16 1.32 -6.09
C PRO A 60 -15.82 2.53 -5.44
N HIS A 61 -17.06 2.83 -5.83
CA HIS A 61 -17.85 3.94 -5.29
C HIS A 61 -18.73 3.55 -4.10
N GLU A 62 -18.76 2.27 -3.74
CA GLU A 62 -19.54 1.76 -2.63
C GLU A 62 -18.67 1.45 -1.41
N SER A 63 -19.22 1.71 -0.22
CA SER A 63 -18.62 1.26 1.03
C SER A 63 -18.99 -0.20 1.28
N ILE A 64 -18.10 -1.12 0.97
CA ILE A 64 -18.34 -2.55 1.15
C ILE A 64 -18.23 -2.89 2.64
N ARG A 65 -19.30 -3.35 3.23
CA ARG A 65 -19.39 -3.69 4.67
C ARG A 65 -18.91 -2.58 5.61
N GLY A 66 -19.06 -1.32 5.19
CA GLY A 66 -18.57 -0.17 5.96
C GLY A 66 -17.08 0.14 5.81
N TRP A 67 -16.37 -0.56 4.94
CA TRP A 67 -14.99 -0.23 4.59
C TRP A 67 -14.88 1.12 3.90
N GLU A 68 -13.73 1.77 4.01
CA GLU A 68 -13.39 2.92 3.18
C GLU A 68 -13.61 2.57 1.70
N ARG A 69 -14.27 3.45 0.93
CA ARG A 69 -14.48 3.21 -0.50
C ARG A 69 -13.15 3.15 -1.24
N ALA A 70 -13.05 2.30 -2.26
CA ALA A 70 -11.84 2.20 -3.06
C ALA A 70 -11.44 3.53 -3.71
N ILE A 71 -12.43 4.31 -4.16
CA ILE A 71 -12.17 5.64 -4.77
C ILE A 71 -11.58 6.63 -3.77
N ASP A 72 -12.01 6.58 -2.51
CA ASP A 72 -11.47 7.45 -1.45
C ASP A 72 -10.07 7.02 -1.03
N ALA A 73 -9.85 5.72 -0.89
CA ALA A 73 -8.54 5.15 -0.61
C ALA A 73 -7.53 5.47 -1.73
N GLN A 74 -7.97 5.43 -3.00
CA GLN A 74 -7.14 5.84 -4.14
C GLN A 74 -6.75 7.30 -4.05
N ALA A 75 -7.71 8.19 -3.83
CA ALA A 75 -7.43 9.62 -3.71
C ALA A 75 -6.44 9.90 -2.57
N ARG A 76 -6.63 9.23 -1.45
CA ARG A 76 -5.77 9.38 -0.27
C ARG A 76 -4.33 8.93 -0.55
N ILE A 77 -4.12 7.75 -1.12
CA ILE A 77 -2.77 7.24 -1.40
C ILE A 77 -2.06 8.04 -2.50
N VAL A 78 -2.78 8.44 -3.55
CA VAL A 78 -2.24 9.27 -4.63
C VAL A 78 -1.77 10.62 -4.08
N ASN A 79 -2.60 11.28 -3.27
CA ASN A 79 -2.24 12.55 -2.65
C ASN A 79 -1.06 12.41 -1.69
N ALA A 80 -1.02 11.36 -0.88
CA ALA A 80 0.07 11.13 0.07
C ALA A 80 1.40 10.89 -0.62
N VAL A 81 1.46 10.00 -1.59
CA VAL A 81 2.69 9.69 -2.33
C VAL A 81 3.13 10.90 -3.17
N GLY A 82 2.20 11.57 -3.84
CA GLY A 82 2.49 12.79 -4.61
C GLY A 82 3.04 13.92 -3.73
N ARG A 83 2.49 14.11 -2.54
CA ARG A 83 2.98 15.09 -1.57
C ARG A 83 4.40 14.74 -1.10
N ILE A 84 4.65 13.51 -0.71
CA ILE A 84 5.99 13.05 -0.29
C ILE A 84 7.00 13.29 -1.41
N ALA A 85 6.66 12.96 -2.65
CA ALA A 85 7.54 13.17 -3.81
C ALA A 85 7.88 14.64 -4.06
N ARG A 86 6.94 15.56 -3.81
CA ARG A 86 7.13 17.00 -4.01
C ARG A 86 7.86 17.68 -2.86
N GLU A 87 7.57 17.29 -1.63
CA GLU A 87 8.06 17.95 -0.42
C GLU A 87 9.44 17.50 0.02
N ASP A 88 9.88 16.30 -0.41
CA ASP A 88 11.22 15.83 -0.09
C ASP A 88 12.27 16.60 -0.90
N GLU A 89 13.16 17.26 -0.20
CA GLU A 89 14.22 18.12 -0.78
C GLU A 89 15.51 17.33 -1.04
N THR A 90 15.56 16.05 -0.73
CA THR A 90 16.75 15.22 -0.97
C THR A 90 16.91 14.94 -2.45
N SER A 91 18.15 14.72 -2.89
CA SER A 91 18.48 14.39 -4.28
C SER A 91 18.41 12.86 -4.55
N GLY A 92 18.25 12.06 -3.51
CA GLY A 92 18.25 10.59 -3.61
C GLY A 92 16.87 10.00 -3.88
N ASP A 93 16.83 8.69 -3.92
CA ASP A 93 15.59 7.93 -4.02
C ASP A 93 14.81 7.96 -2.70
N ILE A 94 13.49 7.91 -2.82
CA ILE A 94 12.58 7.80 -1.68
C ILE A 94 12.04 6.37 -1.64
N VAL A 95 12.15 5.72 -0.49
CA VAL A 95 11.55 4.41 -0.25
C VAL A 95 10.29 4.59 0.59
N ILE A 96 9.15 4.16 0.07
CA ILE A 96 7.86 4.16 0.76
C ILE A 96 7.44 2.71 1.01
N VAL A 97 7.21 2.37 2.27
CA VAL A 97 6.66 1.07 2.67
C VAL A 97 5.18 1.25 2.99
N SER A 98 4.33 0.62 2.21
CA SER A 98 2.89 0.72 2.31
C SER A 98 2.22 -0.65 2.13
N HIS A 99 1.07 -0.73 1.52
CA HIS A 99 0.19 -1.88 1.51
C HIS A 99 -0.23 -2.28 0.10
N GLY A 100 -0.51 -3.56 -0.09
CA GLY A 100 -0.87 -4.09 -1.40
C GLY A 100 -2.16 -3.51 -1.96
N GLY A 101 -3.21 -3.37 -1.16
CA GLY A 101 -4.49 -2.84 -1.61
C GLY A 101 -4.39 -1.41 -2.12
N VAL A 102 -3.90 -0.49 -1.30
CA VAL A 102 -3.73 0.92 -1.71
C VAL A 102 -2.62 1.07 -2.77
N GLY A 103 -1.60 0.22 -2.75
CA GLY A 103 -0.59 0.19 -3.81
C GLY A 103 -1.18 -0.14 -5.17
N CYS A 104 -2.11 -1.09 -5.25
CA CYS A 104 -2.83 -1.42 -6.48
C CYS A 104 -3.74 -0.26 -6.94
N LEU A 105 -4.38 0.44 -6.01
CA LEU A 105 -5.16 1.63 -6.34
C LEU A 105 -4.29 2.76 -6.89
N LEU A 106 -3.12 2.98 -6.30
CA LEU A 106 -2.12 3.92 -6.81
C LEU A 106 -1.67 3.55 -8.23
N THR A 107 -1.35 2.29 -8.44
CA THR A 107 -0.92 1.78 -9.75
C THR A 107 -1.99 2.00 -10.81
N ALA A 108 -3.26 1.70 -10.51
CA ALA A 108 -4.38 1.95 -11.43
C ALA A 108 -4.47 3.44 -11.82
N HIS A 109 -4.31 4.34 -10.86
CA HIS A 109 -4.27 5.78 -11.12
C HIS A 109 -3.12 6.17 -12.04
N LEU A 110 -1.91 5.69 -11.76
CA LEU A 110 -0.72 6.01 -12.56
C LEU A 110 -0.80 5.45 -13.99
N GLN A 111 -1.44 4.31 -14.17
CA GLN A 111 -1.71 3.70 -15.48
C GLN A 111 -2.90 4.32 -16.20
N LYS A 112 -3.64 5.22 -15.53
CA LYS A 112 -4.85 5.87 -16.06
C LYS A 112 -5.95 4.88 -16.45
N VAL A 113 -6.10 3.82 -15.65
CA VAL A 113 -7.17 2.85 -15.78
C VAL A 113 -8.16 2.98 -14.63
N GLU A 114 -9.41 2.62 -14.87
CA GLU A 114 -10.43 2.60 -13.84
C GLU A 114 -10.14 1.51 -12.80
N ILE A 115 -10.58 1.76 -11.56
CA ILE A 115 -10.52 0.73 -10.52
C ILE A 115 -11.49 -0.38 -10.89
N GLY A 116 -11.01 -1.61 -10.87
CA GLY A 116 -11.83 -2.78 -11.19
C GLY A 116 -11.17 -4.08 -10.73
N GLN A 117 -11.74 -5.19 -11.11
CA GLN A 117 -11.25 -6.52 -10.75
C GLN A 117 -9.79 -6.74 -11.17
N GLU A 118 -9.37 -6.15 -12.28
CA GLU A 118 -7.99 -6.21 -12.79
C GLU A 118 -6.99 -5.48 -11.88
N SER A 119 -7.47 -4.54 -11.07
CA SER A 119 -6.62 -3.76 -10.16
C SER A 119 -6.26 -4.51 -8.88
N ARG A 120 -6.79 -5.71 -8.64
CA ARG A 120 -6.54 -6.47 -7.41
C ARG A 120 -5.07 -6.90 -7.27
N PRO A 121 -4.57 -7.06 -6.03
CA PRO A 121 -3.25 -7.61 -5.81
C PRO A 121 -3.10 -9.00 -6.43
N ARG A 122 -2.08 -9.17 -7.26
CA ARG A 122 -1.74 -10.46 -7.88
C ARG A 122 -0.85 -11.32 -6.98
N HIS A 123 -0.15 -10.69 -6.06
CA HIS A 123 0.76 -11.34 -5.11
C HIS A 123 0.32 -11.04 -3.67
N PRO A 124 -0.58 -11.84 -3.11
CA PRO A 124 -1.17 -11.55 -1.79
C PRO A 124 -0.21 -11.69 -0.61
N GLY A 125 0.94 -12.32 -0.83
CA GLY A 125 1.94 -12.58 0.22
C GLY A 125 2.81 -11.38 0.59
N GLY A 126 2.70 -10.24 -0.09
CA GLY A 126 3.61 -9.10 0.10
C GLY A 126 4.96 -9.29 -0.59
N GLY A 127 5.95 -8.47 -0.21
CA GLY A 127 7.30 -8.55 -0.81
C GLY A 127 7.36 -8.10 -2.27
N CYS A 128 6.45 -7.22 -2.69
CA CYS A 128 6.41 -6.68 -4.03
C CYS A 128 6.68 -5.18 -4.01
N PHE A 129 7.14 -4.65 -5.13
CA PHE A 129 7.43 -3.24 -5.29
C PHE A 129 7.05 -2.71 -6.67
N ILE A 130 6.88 -1.41 -6.77
CA ILE A 130 6.77 -0.64 -8.01
C ILE A 130 7.81 0.48 -7.98
N VAL A 131 8.13 1.03 -9.12
CA VAL A 131 9.01 2.20 -9.24
C VAL A 131 8.26 3.33 -9.95
N ILE A 132 8.32 4.50 -9.34
CA ILE A 132 7.66 5.72 -9.83
C ILE A 132 8.75 6.75 -10.09
N ASP A 133 8.76 7.37 -11.26
CA ASP A 133 9.58 8.53 -11.51
C ASP A 133 9.07 9.71 -10.68
N ARG A 134 9.95 10.24 -9.83
CA ARG A 134 9.61 11.25 -8.86
C ARG A 134 9.19 12.57 -9.49
N ALA A 135 9.88 12.99 -10.54
CA ALA A 135 9.65 14.29 -11.17
C ALA A 135 8.38 14.32 -12.01
N SER A 136 8.15 13.28 -12.82
CA SER A 136 6.97 13.16 -13.67
C SER A 136 5.77 12.51 -13.02
N PHE A 137 5.96 11.89 -11.87
CA PHE A 137 4.94 11.09 -11.16
C PHE A 137 4.32 10.02 -12.08
N THR A 138 5.19 9.31 -12.80
CA THR A 138 4.80 8.23 -13.72
C THR A 138 5.37 6.90 -13.28
N LEU A 139 4.61 5.82 -13.54
CA LEU A 139 5.04 4.46 -13.26
C LEU A 139 6.11 4.04 -14.26
N THR A 140 7.32 3.76 -13.78
CA THR A 140 8.43 3.29 -14.63
C THR A 140 8.67 1.79 -14.50
N GLN A 141 8.24 1.19 -13.40
CA GLN A 141 8.28 -0.25 -13.18
C GLN A 141 6.98 -0.70 -12.53
N ASP A 142 6.24 -1.57 -13.18
CA ASP A 142 5.06 -2.24 -12.64
C ASP A 142 5.44 -3.30 -11.60
N TRP A 143 4.46 -3.89 -10.94
CA TRP A 143 4.64 -4.83 -9.84
C TRP A 143 5.65 -5.93 -10.15
N ARG A 144 6.65 -6.05 -9.28
CA ARG A 144 7.61 -7.15 -9.23
C ARG A 144 7.77 -7.64 -7.80
N THR A 145 8.15 -8.90 -7.66
CA THR A 145 8.60 -9.42 -6.38
C THR A 145 10.03 -8.94 -6.10
N ILE A 146 10.38 -8.82 -4.83
CA ILE A 146 11.73 -8.42 -4.42
C ILE A 146 12.76 -9.44 -4.92
N GLU A 147 12.41 -10.72 -4.87
CA GLU A 147 13.27 -11.81 -5.35
C GLU A 147 13.57 -11.69 -6.86
N ASP A 148 12.58 -11.36 -7.66
CA ASP A 148 12.75 -11.19 -9.12
C ASP A 148 13.49 -9.89 -9.47
N GLY A 149 13.39 -8.87 -8.62
CA GLY A 149 14.05 -7.58 -8.80
C GLY A 149 15.53 -7.57 -8.45
N CYS A 150 16.01 -8.54 -7.68
CA CYS A 150 17.40 -8.65 -7.25
C CYS A 150 18.31 -9.44 -8.23
N GLY A 151 17.76 -9.90 -9.35
CA GLY A 151 18.46 -10.67 -10.37
C GLY A 151 18.79 -9.85 -11.61
N ALA A 152 19.79 -9.02 -11.51
CA ALA A 152 20.44 -8.45 -12.68
C ALA A 152 21.92 -8.19 -12.35
#